data_773cd86eb15f694d69f9f4ee4ce4236e
#
_entry.id   773cd86eb15f694d69f9f4ee4ce4236e
#
_cell.length_a   1.000
_cell.length_b   1.000
_cell.length_c   1.000
_cell.angle_alpha   90.00
_cell.angle_beta   90.00
_cell.angle_gamma   90.00
#
_symmetry.space_group_name_H-M   'P 1'
#
loop_
_entity.id
_entity.type
_entity.pdbx_description
1 polymer ?
#
loop_
_entity_poly.entity_id
_entity_poly.type
_entity_poly.pdbx_seq_one_letter_code
_entity_poly.pdbx_strand_id
1 'polypeptide(L)'
;PGGCAIGTRPVDIHLKALSKLGVKYKIVQGYVFANAPKGLVGANIKFPKISVGATENLIIASCLAKGKTTLSNCAIEPEIKDLVNFLIKMGCNIKWTTKRTIKIEGVNNLSEIKYQVMPDRIEAGTYLIAAALTEGNLKIIGMDPKIINTEINILKKVGVKIIQKKNEIIIQ
;
A
#
# COMPACT_ATOMS: atom_id res chain seq x y z
N PRO A 1 15.12 4.86 -11.79
CA PRO A 1 13.87 5.06 -11.07
C PRO A 1 12.95 5.95 -11.89
N GLY A 2 11.71 5.49 -12.06
CA GLY A 2 10.71 6.21 -12.82
C GLY A 2 10.23 7.48 -12.14
N GLY A 3 9.46 8.24 -12.85
CA GLY A 3 8.73 9.42 -12.40
C GLY A 3 7.47 9.57 -13.23
N CYS A 4 6.75 10.64 -13.01
CA CYS A 4 5.64 11.06 -13.86
C CYS A 4 5.82 12.54 -14.19
N ALA A 5 4.91 13.12 -14.98
CA ALA A 5 4.98 14.54 -15.36
C ALA A 5 5.04 15.51 -14.16
N ILE A 6 4.69 15.07 -12.96
CA ILE A 6 4.75 15.85 -11.72
C ILE A 6 6.19 15.97 -11.18
N GLY A 7 7.11 15.06 -11.54
CA GLY A 7 8.51 15.10 -11.11
C GLY A 7 9.10 13.72 -10.79
N THR A 8 10.36 13.75 -10.35
CA THR A 8 11.09 12.54 -9.96
C THR A 8 10.52 11.96 -8.66
N ARG A 9 10.32 10.64 -8.62
CA ARG A 9 9.90 9.94 -7.40
C ARG A 9 11.11 9.38 -6.67
N PRO A 10 11.44 9.88 -5.47
CA PRO A 10 12.57 9.38 -4.70
C PRO A 10 12.33 7.94 -4.26
N VAL A 11 13.31 7.08 -4.50
CA VAL A 11 13.30 5.66 -4.07
C VAL A 11 14.25 5.39 -2.90
N ASP A 12 14.79 6.43 -2.30
CA ASP A 12 15.81 6.36 -1.25
C ASP A 12 15.33 5.61 0.00
N ILE A 13 14.08 5.80 0.41
CA ILE A 13 13.49 5.09 1.56
C ILE A 13 13.42 3.59 1.28
N HIS A 14 13.03 3.19 0.06
CA HIS A 14 12.98 1.80 -0.36
C HIS A 14 14.37 1.16 -0.30
N LEU A 15 15.35 1.81 -0.93
CA LEU A 15 16.72 1.28 -1.04
C LEU A 15 17.41 1.20 0.33
N LYS A 16 17.29 2.26 1.15
CA LYS A 16 17.84 2.29 2.51
C LYS A 16 17.21 1.22 3.41
N ALA A 17 15.90 0.98 3.27
CA ALA A 17 15.22 -0.05 4.03
C ALA A 17 15.58 -1.46 3.56
N LEU A 18 15.63 -1.70 2.25
CA LEU A 18 16.08 -2.98 1.66
C LEU A 18 17.52 -3.31 2.04
N SER A 19 18.42 -2.30 2.13
CA SER A 19 19.80 -2.54 2.55
C SER A 19 19.90 -3.07 3.98
N LYS A 20 18.96 -2.72 4.86
CA LYS A 20 18.89 -3.29 6.21
C LYS A 20 18.50 -4.78 6.20
N LEU A 21 17.82 -5.25 5.16
CA LEU A 21 17.57 -6.69 4.93
C LEU A 21 18.74 -7.41 4.25
N GLY A 22 19.86 -6.72 4.00
CA GLY A 22 21.07 -7.30 3.38
C GLY A 22 21.21 -7.05 1.88
N VAL A 23 20.35 -6.23 1.28
CA VAL A 23 20.47 -5.83 -0.12
C VAL A 23 21.66 -4.87 -0.29
N LYS A 24 22.54 -5.17 -1.25
CA LYS A 24 23.56 -4.25 -1.78
C LYS A 24 23.02 -3.63 -3.05
N TYR A 25 23.15 -2.33 -3.20
CA TYR A 25 22.72 -1.65 -4.42
C TYR A 25 23.70 -0.59 -4.89
N LYS A 26 23.65 -0.31 -6.19
CA LYS A 26 24.31 0.82 -6.84
C LYS A 26 23.38 1.46 -7.85
N ILE A 27 23.52 2.75 -8.07
CA ILE A 27 22.77 3.49 -9.08
C ILE A 27 23.76 3.87 -10.19
N VAL A 28 23.47 3.44 -11.43
CA VAL A 28 24.28 3.72 -12.60
C VAL A 28 23.35 4.23 -13.71
N GLN A 29 23.60 5.39 -14.22
CA GLN A 29 22.81 6.03 -15.31
C GLN A 29 21.29 5.99 -15.05
N GLY A 30 20.87 6.26 -13.80
CA GLY A 30 19.45 6.25 -13.41
C GLY A 30 18.84 4.86 -13.15
N TYR A 31 19.57 3.76 -13.37
CA TYR A 31 19.12 2.41 -13.05
C TYR A 31 19.63 1.95 -11.69
N VAL A 32 18.77 1.24 -10.95
CA VAL A 32 19.14 0.60 -9.69
C VAL A 32 19.55 -0.84 -9.96
N PHE A 33 20.80 -1.17 -9.65
CA PHE A 33 21.29 -2.54 -9.63
C PHE A 33 21.33 -3.00 -8.18
N ALA A 34 20.60 -4.04 -7.86
CA ALA A 34 20.46 -4.53 -6.49
C ALA A 34 20.65 -6.05 -6.43
N ASN A 35 21.34 -6.53 -5.42
CA ASN A 35 21.47 -7.96 -5.15
C ASN A 35 21.50 -8.22 -3.64
N ALA A 36 21.18 -9.44 -3.24
CA ALA A 36 21.28 -9.93 -1.88
C ALA A 36 22.10 -11.23 -1.86
N PRO A 37 23.46 -11.15 -1.85
CA PRO A 37 24.34 -12.33 -2.05
C PRO A 37 24.14 -13.44 -1.02
N LYS A 38 23.68 -13.09 0.19
CA LYS A 38 23.38 -14.04 1.29
C LYS A 38 21.89 -14.29 1.48
N GLY A 39 21.04 -13.84 0.54
CA GLY A 39 19.60 -13.74 0.69
C GLY A 39 19.19 -12.58 1.60
N LEU A 40 17.88 -12.40 1.75
CA LEU A 40 17.32 -11.41 2.66
C LEU A 40 17.33 -11.95 4.09
N VAL A 41 17.68 -11.08 5.04
CA VAL A 41 17.68 -11.41 6.47
C VAL A 41 16.84 -10.41 7.24
N GLY A 42 16.00 -10.90 8.13
CA GLY A 42 15.09 -10.08 8.93
C GLY A 42 15.83 -9.04 9.79
N ALA A 43 15.23 -7.85 9.92
CA ALA A 43 15.81 -6.72 10.60
C ALA A 43 14.76 -5.83 11.28
N ASN A 44 15.19 -4.97 12.20
CA ASN A 44 14.37 -3.91 12.76
C ASN A 44 14.53 -2.64 11.91
N ILE A 45 13.44 -2.21 11.26
CA ILE A 45 13.43 -1.10 10.32
C ILE A 45 12.37 -0.08 10.76
N LYS A 46 12.81 1.15 11.02
CA LYS A 46 11.93 2.30 11.24
C LYS A 46 11.98 3.21 10.03
N PHE A 47 10.84 3.45 9.38
CA PHE A 47 10.77 4.40 8.27
C PHE A 47 10.94 5.83 8.79
N PRO A 48 11.78 6.68 8.14
CA PRO A 48 11.99 8.07 8.56
C PRO A 48 10.74 8.93 8.38
N LYS A 49 9.94 8.60 7.38
CA LYS A 49 8.60 9.15 7.12
C LYS A 49 7.66 8.05 6.64
N ILE A 50 6.36 8.27 6.77
CA ILE A 50 5.34 7.34 6.28
C ILE A 50 5.42 7.32 4.75
N SER A 51 5.50 6.12 4.18
CA SER A 51 5.51 5.88 2.74
C SER A 51 4.75 4.60 2.43
N VAL A 52 3.71 4.70 1.62
CA VAL A 52 2.90 3.55 1.18
C VAL A 52 3.78 2.57 0.42
N GLY A 53 4.41 2.99 -0.68
CA GLY A 53 5.22 2.10 -1.51
C GLY A 53 6.42 1.49 -0.79
N ALA A 54 7.10 2.24 0.12
CA ALA A 54 8.18 1.66 0.91
C ALA A 54 7.64 0.61 1.90
N THR A 55 6.48 0.84 2.51
CA THR A 55 5.83 -0.13 3.40
C THR A 55 5.48 -1.41 2.64
N GLU A 56 4.84 -1.30 1.46
CA GLU A 56 4.51 -2.43 0.59
C GLU A 56 5.75 -3.24 0.21
N ASN A 57 6.78 -2.59 -0.34
CA ASN A 57 8.01 -3.26 -0.75
C ASN A 57 8.69 -4.02 0.39
N LEU A 58 8.73 -3.41 1.59
CA LEU A 58 9.37 -4.05 2.73
C LEU A 58 8.54 -5.19 3.32
N ILE A 59 7.22 -5.10 3.30
CA ILE A 59 6.33 -6.21 3.68
C ILE A 59 6.60 -7.40 2.74
N ILE A 60 6.55 -7.19 1.42
CA ILE A 60 6.77 -8.24 0.41
C ILE A 60 8.17 -8.86 0.58
N ALA A 61 9.21 -8.03 0.65
CA ALA A 61 10.59 -8.51 0.80
C ALA A 61 10.79 -9.32 2.10
N SER A 62 10.09 -8.94 3.17
CA SER A 62 10.25 -9.60 4.48
C SER A 62 9.54 -10.95 4.57
N CYS A 63 8.57 -11.22 3.71
CA CYS A 63 7.84 -12.51 3.73
C CYS A 63 8.73 -13.73 3.49
N LEU A 64 9.80 -13.57 2.70
CA LEU A 64 10.77 -14.63 2.40
C LEU A 64 12.16 -14.34 2.99
N ALA A 65 12.31 -13.33 3.84
CA ALA A 65 13.55 -13.03 4.52
C ALA A 65 13.80 -14.02 5.66
N LYS A 66 15.04 -14.46 5.86
CA LYS A 66 15.39 -15.37 6.96
C LYS A 66 15.20 -14.69 8.31
N GLY A 67 14.38 -15.29 9.19
CA GLY A 67 14.14 -14.79 10.55
C GLY A 67 13.03 -13.75 10.64
N LYS A 68 13.14 -12.83 11.61
CA LYS A 68 12.07 -11.90 11.97
C LYS A 68 12.37 -10.48 11.52
N THR A 69 11.40 -9.83 10.90
CA THR A 69 11.46 -8.41 10.54
C THR A 69 10.44 -7.63 11.36
N THR A 70 10.85 -6.48 11.89
CA THR A 70 9.95 -5.51 12.50
C THR A 70 9.99 -4.22 11.69
N LEU A 71 8.86 -3.84 11.11
CA LEU A 71 8.69 -2.58 10.38
C LEU A 71 7.90 -1.62 11.27
N SER A 72 8.42 -0.43 11.52
CA SER A 72 7.76 0.60 12.32
C SER A 72 7.63 1.92 11.55
N ASN A 73 6.66 2.74 11.94
CA ASN A 73 6.21 3.93 11.21
C ASN A 73 5.67 3.60 9.81
N CYS A 74 4.97 2.47 9.70
CA CYS A 74 4.35 1.99 8.45
C CYS A 74 3.17 2.86 8.02
N ALA A 75 2.91 2.88 6.74
CA ALA A 75 1.64 3.28 6.16
C ALA A 75 0.51 2.35 6.65
N ILE A 76 -0.73 2.86 6.71
CA ILE A 76 -1.91 2.11 7.22
C ILE A 76 -3.12 2.24 6.30
N GLU A 77 -2.91 2.77 5.14
CA GLU A 77 -3.91 2.92 4.10
C GLU A 77 -4.58 1.57 3.78
N PRO A 78 -5.83 1.56 3.29
CA PRO A 78 -6.59 0.33 3.07
C PRO A 78 -5.83 -0.71 2.21
N GLU A 79 -5.11 -0.25 1.19
CA GLU A 79 -4.30 -1.10 0.30
C GLU A 79 -3.17 -1.85 1.03
N ILE A 80 -2.59 -1.26 2.09
CA ILE A 80 -1.59 -1.94 2.93
C ILE A 80 -2.23 -3.11 3.68
N LYS A 81 -3.44 -2.90 4.20
CA LYS A 81 -4.18 -3.97 4.90
C LYS A 81 -4.57 -5.09 3.95
N ASP A 82 -4.99 -4.72 2.74
CA ASP A 82 -5.34 -5.67 1.69
C ASP A 82 -4.13 -6.53 1.30
N LEU A 83 -2.97 -5.90 1.06
CA LEU A 83 -1.71 -6.60 0.80
C LEU A 83 -1.32 -7.55 1.95
N VAL A 84 -1.43 -7.10 3.20
CA VAL A 84 -1.14 -7.94 4.37
C VAL A 84 -2.07 -9.15 4.42
N ASN A 85 -3.38 -8.96 4.19
CA ASN A 85 -4.36 -10.04 4.15
C ASN A 85 -4.09 -11.02 3.01
N PHE A 86 -3.71 -10.52 1.85
CA PHE A 86 -3.30 -11.32 0.71
C PHE A 86 -2.11 -12.21 1.07
N LEU A 87 -1.04 -11.63 1.61
CA LEU A 87 0.18 -12.35 1.97
C LEU A 87 -0.04 -13.36 3.12
N ILE A 88 -0.89 -13.03 4.10
CA ILE A 88 -1.28 -13.98 5.16
C ILE A 88 -1.99 -15.20 4.56
N LYS A 89 -2.90 -14.99 3.60
CA LYS A 89 -3.58 -16.11 2.90
C LYS A 89 -2.61 -16.95 2.08
N MET A 90 -1.53 -16.37 1.56
CA MET A 90 -0.43 -17.11 0.91
C MET A 90 0.45 -17.90 1.89
N GLY A 91 0.21 -17.77 3.20
CA GLY A 91 0.96 -18.47 4.24
C GLY A 91 2.02 -17.64 4.96
N CYS A 92 2.10 -16.33 4.70
CA CYS A 92 3.04 -15.46 5.39
C CYS A 92 2.62 -15.19 6.84
N ASN A 93 3.57 -15.21 7.77
CA ASN A 93 3.31 -14.91 9.18
C ASN A 93 3.49 -13.42 9.45
N ILE A 94 2.39 -12.66 9.37
CA ILE A 94 2.38 -11.20 9.55
C ILE A 94 1.42 -10.82 10.67
N LYS A 95 1.86 -9.94 11.57
CA LYS A 95 1.03 -9.39 12.66
C LYS A 95 1.26 -7.91 12.85
N TRP A 96 0.17 -7.15 12.94
CA TRP A 96 0.20 -5.78 13.46
C TRP A 96 0.39 -5.84 14.98
N THR A 97 1.42 -5.18 15.50
CA THR A 97 1.68 -5.10 16.96
C THR A 97 1.25 -3.76 17.54
N THR A 98 1.25 -2.72 16.73
CA THR A 98 0.67 -1.41 17.03
C THR A 98 0.00 -0.88 15.77
N LYS A 99 -0.66 0.29 15.86
CA LYS A 99 -1.30 0.94 14.70
C LYS A 99 -0.37 1.07 13.49
N ARG A 100 0.97 1.26 13.71
CA ARG A 100 1.95 1.50 12.64
C ARG A 100 3.18 0.61 12.74
N THR A 101 3.08 -0.53 13.40
CA THR A 101 4.17 -1.49 13.51
C THR A 101 3.72 -2.87 13.12
N ILE A 102 4.44 -3.47 12.18
CA ILE A 102 4.20 -4.82 11.65
C ILE A 102 5.38 -5.70 12.04
N LYS A 103 5.11 -6.91 12.51
CA LYS A 103 6.09 -7.98 12.66
C LYS A 103 5.82 -9.05 11.62
N ILE A 104 6.87 -9.48 10.95
CA ILE A 104 6.84 -10.48 9.89
C ILE A 104 7.87 -11.54 10.25
N GLU A 105 7.47 -12.79 10.25
CA GLU A 105 8.38 -13.92 10.33
C GLU A 105 8.45 -14.57 8.96
N GLY A 106 9.63 -14.55 8.35
CA GLY A 106 9.80 -15.04 6.99
C GLY A 106 9.54 -16.54 6.90
N VAL A 107 8.97 -16.94 5.77
CA VAL A 107 8.66 -18.34 5.44
C VAL A 107 9.50 -18.81 4.27
N ASN A 108 9.65 -20.13 4.11
CA ASN A 108 10.44 -20.68 3.01
C ASN A 108 9.71 -20.58 1.67
N ASN A 109 8.38 -20.73 1.67
CA ASN A 109 7.56 -20.71 0.47
C ASN A 109 6.24 -20.02 0.75
N LEU A 110 5.65 -19.42 -0.30
CA LEU A 110 4.30 -18.89 -0.33
C LEU A 110 3.44 -19.75 -1.24
N SER A 111 2.18 -19.98 -0.85
CA SER A 111 1.23 -20.79 -1.62
C SER A 111 0.51 -19.95 -2.67
N GLU A 112 0.17 -20.57 -3.80
CA GLU A 112 -0.78 -19.99 -4.76
C GLU A 112 -2.16 -19.85 -4.13
N ILE A 113 -2.83 -18.74 -4.41
CA ILE A 113 -4.20 -18.48 -3.95
C ILE A 113 -5.01 -17.74 -5.00
N LYS A 114 -6.33 -17.90 -4.95
CA LYS A 114 -7.26 -16.97 -5.60
C LYS A 114 -7.61 -15.88 -4.60
N TYR A 115 -7.41 -14.63 -5.00
CA TYR A 115 -7.67 -13.47 -4.16
C TYR A 115 -8.36 -12.37 -4.95
N GLN A 116 -9.41 -11.80 -4.38
CA GLN A 116 -10.05 -10.62 -4.93
C GLN A 116 -9.44 -9.40 -4.26
N VAL A 117 -8.68 -8.64 -5.02
CA VAL A 117 -8.08 -7.38 -4.59
C VAL A 117 -9.18 -6.37 -4.29
N MET A 118 -8.96 -5.51 -3.29
CA MET A 118 -9.88 -4.44 -2.97
C MET A 118 -10.07 -3.47 -4.16
N PRO A 119 -11.24 -2.80 -4.26
CA PRO A 119 -11.46 -1.75 -5.27
C PRO A 119 -10.47 -0.59 -5.09
N ASP A 120 -10.06 0.02 -6.20
CA ASP A 120 -9.17 1.18 -6.17
C ASP A 120 -9.92 2.42 -5.64
N ARG A 121 -9.55 2.86 -4.44
CA ARG A 121 -10.15 4.03 -3.79
C ARG A 121 -9.77 5.34 -4.48
N ILE A 122 -8.60 5.39 -5.12
CA ILE A 122 -8.14 6.59 -5.86
C ILE A 122 -8.97 6.76 -7.13
N GLU A 123 -9.19 5.68 -7.87
CA GLU A 123 -10.08 5.69 -9.03
C GLU A 123 -11.50 6.11 -8.65
N ALA A 124 -12.07 5.47 -7.64
CA ALA A 124 -13.43 5.79 -7.18
C ALA A 124 -13.56 7.26 -6.72
N GLY A 125 -12.60 7.75 -5.93
CA GLY A 125 -12.56 9.14 -5.49
C GLY A 125 -12.43 10.12 -6.66
N THR A 126 -11.63 9.78 -7.65
CA THR A 126 -11.44 10.61 -8.86
C THR A 126 -12.75 10.75 -9.65
N TYR A 127 -13.44 9.63 -9.91
CA TYR A 127 -14.74 9.68 -10.59
C TYR A 127 -15.82 10.37 -9.77
N LEU A 128 -15.81 10.22 -8.45
CA LEU A 128 -16.74 10.91 -7.57
C LEU A 128 -16.56 12.43 -7.64
N ILE A 129 -15.30 12.91 -7.62
CA ILE A 129 -14.97 14.32 -7.76
C ILE A 129 -15.34 14.83 -9.18
N ALA A 130 -15.03 14.04 -10.22
CA ALA A 130 -15.38 14.41 -11.59
C ALA A 130 -16.91 14.60 -11.75
N ALA A 131 -17.72 13.69 -11.20
CA ALA A 131 -19.17 13.83 -11.23
C ALA A 131 -19.66 15.07 -10.47
N ALA A 132 -19.05 15.38 -9.32
CA ALA A 132 -19.37 16.60 -8.56
C ALA A 132 -19.05 17.87 -9.34
N LEU A 133 -17.90 17.92 -10.03
CA LEU A 133 -17.45 19.10 -10.81
C LEU A 133 -18.31 19.34 -12.06
N THR A 134 -18.88 18.29 -12.64
CA THR A 134 -19.69 18.38 -13.86
C THR A 134 -21.19 18.40 -13.58
N GLU A 135 -21.60 18.48 -12.31
CA GLU A 135 -23.01 18.35 -11.89
C GLU A 135 -23.67 17.09 -12.46
N GLY A 136 -22.88 16.02 -12.62
CA GLY A 136 -23.29 14.78 -13.25
C GLY A 136 -23.86 13.79 -12.25
N ASN A 137 -24.57 12.80 -12.79
CA ASN A 137 -25.07 11.64 -12.02
C ASN A 137 -24.13 10.46 -12.18
N LEU A 138 -23.67 9.87 -11.08
CA LEU A 138 -22.78 8.72 -11.11
C LEU A 138 -23.17 7.71 -10.03
N LYS A 139 -23.08 6.43 -10.38
CA LYS A 139 -23.19 5.31 -9.45
C LYS A 139 -21.89 4.50 -9.46
N ILE A 140 -21.19 4.47 -8.34
CA ILE A 140 -20.03 3.60 -8.11
C ILE A 140 -20.52 2.33 -7.43
N ILE A 141 -20.16 1.18 -7.99
CA ILE A 141 -20.61 -0.14 -7.53
C ILE A 141 -19.38 -0.97 -7.11
N GLY A 142 -19.55 -1.82 -6.09
CA GLY A 142 -18.52 -2.77 -5.67
C GLY A 142 -17.53 -2.21 -4.65
N MET A 143 -17.77 -1.01 -4.12
CA MET A 143 -16.91 -0.38 -3.11
C MET A 143 -17.68 -0.10 -1.82
N ASP A 144 -17.11 -0.47 -0.68
CA ASP A 144 -17.60 -0.01 0.63
C ASP A 144 -17.33 1.51 0.76
N PRO A 145 -18.37 2.36 0.91
CA PRO A 145 -18.20 3.81 1.06
C PRO A 145 -17.26 4.24 2.18
N LYS A 146 -17.09 3.40 3.20
CA LYS A 146 -16.18 3.68 4.33
C LYS A 146 -14.73 3.86 3.90
N ILE A 147 -14.32 3.27 2.78
CA ILE A 147 -12.95 3.33 2.26
C ILE A 147 -12.58 4.74 1.82
N ILE A 148 -13.57 5.50 1.27
CA ILE A 148 -13.40 6.89 0.80
C ILE A 148 -14.31 7.87 1.59
N ASN A 149 -14.54 7.57 2.86
CA ASN A 149 -15.46 8.37 3.68
C ASN A 149 -14.98 9.82 3.87
N THR A 150 -13.67 10.04 3.85
CA THR A 150 -13.09 11.40 3.96
C THR A 150 -13.49 12.25 2.75
N GLU A 151 -13.32 11.74 1.55
CA GLU A 151 -13.66 12.38 0.28
C GLU A 151 -15.16 12.64 0.20
N ILE A 152 -15.98 11.65 0.55
CA ILE A 152 -17.44 11.77 0.61
C ILE A 152 -17.87 12.89 1.57
N ASN A 153 -17.29 12.94 2.75
CA ASN A 153 -17.63 13.94 3.75
C ASN A 153 -17.25 15.36 3.32
N ILE A 154 -16.11 15.51 2.63
CA ILE A 154 -15.70 16.82 2.06
C ILE A 154 -16.69 17.26 0.99
N LEU A 155 -17.05 16.39 0.05
CA LEU A 155 -18.01 16.69 -1.01
C LEU A 155 -19.40 17.05 -0.45
N LYS A 156 -19.88 16.34 0.57
CA LYS A 156 -21.14 16.66 1.27
C LYS A 156 -21.09 18.04 1.93
N LYS A 157 -19.94 18.42 2.52
CA LYS A 157 -19.78 19.74 3.15
C LYS A 157 -19.85 20.90 2.15
N VAL A 158 -19.43 20.69 0.91
CA VAL A 158 -19.55 21.69 -0.17
C VAL A 158 -20.90 21.62 -0.92
N GLY A 159 -21.85 20.82 -0.41
CA GLY A 159 -23.24 20.82 -0.92
C GLY A 159 -23.57 19.68 -1.89
N VAL A 160 -22.64 18.80 -2.19
CA VAL A 160 -22.90 17.67 -3.11
C VAL A 160 -23.81 16.63 -2.45
N LYS A 161 -24.85 16.21 -3.15
CA LYS A 161 -25.76 15.17 -2.68
C LYS A 161 -25.18 13.79 -2.96
N ILE A 162 -24.82 13.06 -1.89
CA ILE A 162 -24.24 11.72 -1.98
C ILE A 162 -25.03 10.75 -1.10
N ILE A 163 -25.52 9.67 -1.72
CA ILE A 163 -26.19 8.56 -1.06
C ILE A 163 -25.21 7.41 -0.93
N GLN A 164 -25.08 6.86 0.28
CA GLN A 164 -24.24 5.72 0.58
C GLN A 164 -25.11 4.50 0.88
N LYS A 165 -24.88 3.40 0.18
CA LYS A 165 -25.47 2.09 0.44
C LYS A 165 -24.36 1.07 0.67
N LYS A 166 -24.72 -0.15 1.06
CA LYS A 166 -23.74 -1.23 1.15
C LYS A 166 -23.12 -1.48 -0.23
N ASN A 167 -21.82 -1.25 -0.36
CA ASN A 167 -21.06 -1.40 -1.61
C ASN A 167 -21.52 -0.53 -2.80
N GLU A 168 -22.22 0.59 -2.52
CA GLU A 168 -22.60 1.54 -3.55
C GLU A 168 -22.46 2.99 -3.07
N ILE A 169 -22.05 3.88 -3.95
CA ILE A 169 -22.02 5.31 -3.76
C ILE A 169 -22.73 5.96 -4.95
N ILE A 170 -23.71 6.81 -4.68
CA ILE A 170 -24.50 7.50 -5.71
C ILE A 170 -24.34 8.99 -5.50
N ILE A 171 -23.96 9.72 -6.53
CA ILE A 171 -23.92 11.18 -6.58
C ILE A 171 -24.99 11.69 -7.55
N GLN A 172 -25.67 12.77 -7.14
CA GLN A 172 -26.78 13.40 -7.88
C GLN A 172 -26.66 14.92 -7.79
#